data_968a50d1107e2a4509e4e9d52f638d95
#
_entry.id   968a50d1107e2a4509e4e9d52f638d95
#
_cell.length_a   1.000
_cell.length_b   1.000
_cell.length_c   1.000
_cell.angle_alpha   90.00
_cell.angle_beta   90.00
_cell.angle_gamma   90.00
#
_symmetry.space_group_name_H-M   'P 1'
#
loop_
_entity.id
_entity.type
_entity.pdbx_description
1 polymer ?
#
loop_
_entity_poly.entity_id
_entity_poly.type
_entity_poly.pdbx_seq_one_letter_code
_entity_poly.pdbx_strand_id
1 'polypeptide(L)'
;MYAAARRDGWNTLALGQHLDDLAESFLMSVFHNGRLRTMKANYTVKEGDLKIIRPFVYTREKQLRTFAETKKLPVIAENCPACFESPKERHRVKQVLAQQELLFPRLYWSLKSAMHPAMNVNRTGIESELFGKSSINTLLGIDKLDSDEDEL
;
A
#
# COMPACT_ATOMS: atom_id res chain seq x y z
N MET A 1 -5.03 15.62 -8.92
CA MET A 1 -3.68 15.64 -8.32
C MET A 1 -2.57 15.61 -9.35
N TYR A 2 -2.47 14.62 -10.25
CA TYR A 2 -1.39 14.54 -11.27
C TYR A 2 -1.33 15.77 -12.18
N ALA A 3 -2.48 16.21 -12.71
CA ALA A 3 -2.52 17.40 -13.54
C ALA A 3 -2.06 18.67 -12.79
N ALA A 4 -2.41 18.81 -11.51
CA ALA A 4 -1.94 19.93 -10.70
C ALA A 4 -0.43 19.89 -10.49
N ALA A 5 0.13 18.71 -10.13
CA ALA A 5 1.56 18.56 -9.98
C ALA A 5 2.32 18.94 -11.25
N ARG A 6 1.85 18.48 -12.43
CA ARG A 6 2.45 18.83 -13.73
C ARG A 6 2.34 20.30 -14.05
N ARG A 7 1.16 20.89 -13.84
CA ARG A 7 0.93 22.33 -14.07
C ARG A 7 1.90 23.21 -13.26
N ASP A 8 2.15 22.80 -12.01
CA ASP A 8 2.98 23.56 -11.07
C ASP A 8 4.46 23.15 -11.13
N GLY A 9 4.86 22.31 -12.10
CA GLY A 9 6.25 21.92 -12.35
C GLY A 9 6.84 20.92 -11.36
N TRP A 10 6.01 20.22 -10.56
CA TRP A 10 6.48 19.21 -9.63
C TRP A 10 6.76 17.89 -10.33
N ASN A 11 7.87 17.27 -10.03
CA ASN A 11 8.26 15.95 -10.56
C ASN A 11 8.00 14.79 -9.60
N THR A 12 7.54 15.09 -8.39
CA THR A 12 7.27 14.08 -7.35
C THR A 12 5.98 14.41 -6.61
N LEU A 13 5.12 13.40 -6.45
CA LEU A 13 3.87 13.48 -5.70
C LEU A 13 3.92 12.48 -4.53
N ALA A 14 3.88 13.00 -3.31
CA ALA A 14 3.76 12.19 -2.09
C ALA A 14 2.29 11.96 -1.74
N LEU A 15 1.92 10.69 -1.53
CA LEU A 15 0.59 10.27 -1.15
C LEU A 15 0.60 9.70 0.27
N GLY A 16 -0.45 10.02 1.05
CA GLY A 16 -0.54 9.72 2.48
C GLY A 16 -0.97 8.30 2.84
N GLN A 17 -1.09 7.37 1.88
CA GLN A 17 -1.50 6.01 2.19
C GLN A 17 -0.50 5.33 3.14
N HIS A 18 -1.05 4.61 4.11
CA HIS A 18 -0.33 3.92 5.18
C HIS A 18 -0.50 2.40 5.11
N LEU A 19 0.14 1.66 6.02
CA LEU A 19 0.15 0.19 6.00
C LEU A 19 -1.26 -0.42 6.02
N ASP A 20 -2.18 0.18 6.77
CA ASP A 20 -3.57 -0.30 6.84
C ASP A 20 -4.28 -0.18 5.47
N ASP A 21 -4.09 0.93 4.74
CA ASP A 21 -4.60 1.10 3.37
C ASP A 21 -4.07 0.05 2.41
N LEU A 22 -2.77 -0.27 2.52
CA LEU A 22 -2.14 -1.28 1.68
C LEU A 22 -2.70 -2.67 1.99
N ALA A 23 -2.91 -3.00 3.28
CA ALA A 23 -3.49 -4.26 3.72
C ALA A 23 -4.94 -4.41 3.23
N GLU A 24 -5.76 -3.36 3.35
CA GLU A 24 -7.11 -3.33 2.81
C GLU A 24 -7.13 -3.57 1.30
N SER A 25 -6.30 -2.84 0.55
CA SER A 25 -6.17 -2.97 -0.90
C SER A 25 -5.71 -4.38 -1.31
N PHE A 26 -4.76 -4.95 -0.57
CA PHE A 26 -4.26 -6.30 -0.79
C PHE A 26 -5.35 -7.35 -0.63
N LEU A 27 -6.07 -7.34 0.50
CA LEU A 27 -7.14 -8.30 0.73
C LEU A 27 -8.31 -8.14 -0.25
N MET A 28 -8.67 -6.90 -0.62
CA MET A 28 -9.66 -6.67 -1.67
C MET A 28 -9.22 -7.28 -3.00
N SER A 29 -7.93 -7.14 -3.36
CA SER A 29 -7.39 -7.75 -4.58
C SER A 29 -7.42 -9.27 -4.51
N VAL A 30 -7.08 -9.86 -3.37
CA VAL A 30 -7.14 -11.31 -3.16
C VAL A 30 -8.58 -11.83 -3.25
N PHE A 31 -9.51 -11.19 -2.56
CA PHE A 31 -10.89 -11.69 -2.44
C PHE A 31 -11.70 -11.52 -3.74
N HIS A 32 -11.49 -10.42 -4.47
CA HIS A 32 -12.33 -10.09 -5.63
C HIS A 32 -11.66 -10.34 -6.97
N ASN A 33 -10.32 -10.31 -7.02
CA ASN A 33 -9.59 -10.43 -8.29
C ASN A 33 -8.68 -11.67 -8.35
N GLY A 34 -8.52 -12.42 -7.25
CA GLY A 34 -7.60 -13.55 -7.19
C GLY A 34 -6.13 -13.18 -7.39
N ARG A 35 -5.75 -11.91 -7.13
CA ARG A 35 -4.41 -11.40 -7.43
C ARG A 35 -3.71 -10.90 -6.17
N LEU A 36 -2.42 -11.22 -6.04
CA LEU A 36 -1.56 -10.75 -4.96
C LEU A 36 -1.02 -9.35 -5.28
N ARG A 37 -1.89 -8.35 -5.25
CA ARG A 37 -1.57 -6.96 -5.57
C ARG A 37 -1.91 -6.03 -4.43
N THR A 38 -1.10 -4.98 -4.27
CA THR A 38 -1.37 -3.83 -3.40
C THR A 38 -0.81 -2.55 -4.03
N MET A 39 -0.92 -1.43 -3.33
CA MET A 39 -0.37 -0.16 -3.78
C MET A 39 1.17 -0.20 -3.76
N LYS A 40 1.81 0.26 -4.83
CA LYS A 40 3.27 0.38 -4.88
C LYS A 40 3.75 1.51 -3.97
N ALA A 41 4.82 1.28 -3.22
CA ALA A 41 5.42 2.30 -2.35
C ALA A 41 6.02 3.45 -3.16
N ASN A 42 6.63 3.16 -4.31
CA ASN A 42 7.10 4.14 -5.26
C ASN A 42 7.00 3.60 -6.69
N TYR A 43 6.75 4.49 -7.63
CA TYR A 43 6.79 4.20 -9.07
C TYR A 43 6.81 5.51 -9.85
N THR A 44 7.28 5.43 -11.09
CA THR A 44 7.16 6.52 -12.05
C THR A 44 5.94 6.26 -12.95
N VAL A 45 5.16 7.28 -13.24
CA VAL A 45 4.03 7.17 -14.16
C VAL A 45 4.49 6.81 -15.57
N LYS A 46 3.60 6.29 -16.44
CA LYS A 46 3.96 5.82 -17.79
C LYS A 46 4.64 6.91 -18.63
N GLU A 47 4.24 8.15 -18.46
CA GLU A 47 4.80 9.32 -19.16
C GLU A 47 6.24 9.64 -18.72
N GLY A 48 6.72 9.07 -17.63
CA GLY A 48 8.09 9.23 -17.14
C GLY A 48 8.39 10.55 -16.41
N ASP A 49 7.43 11.46 -16.36
CA ASP A 49 7.61 12.84 -15.88
C ASP A 49 7.31 13.04 -14.39
N LEU A 50 6.58 12.11 -13.77
CA LEU A 50 6.12 12.23 -12.39
C LEU A 50 6.39 10.96 -11.59
N LYS A 51 7.08 11.10 -10.48
CA LYS A 51 7.32 10.04 -9.51
C LYS A 51 6.26 10.08 -8.41
N ILE A 52 5.67 8.93 -8.11
CA ILE A 52 4.73 8.76 -7.00
C ILE A 52 5.44 8.06 -5.85
N ILE A 53 5.32 8.58 -4.65
CA ILE A 53 5.86 7.98 -3.43
C ILE A 53 4.79 7.88 -2.35
N ARG A 54 4.91 6.85 -1.49
CA ARG A 54 4.07 6.65 -0.30
C ARG A 54 4.96 6.47 0.93
N PRO A 55 5.32 7.55 1.60
CA PRO A 55 6.28 7.50 2.71
C PRO A 55 5.81 6.67 3.92
N PHE A 56 4.49 6.51 4.09
CA PHE A 56 3.89 5.88 5.26
C PHE A 56 3.53 4.39 5.08
N VAL A 57 4.03 3.72 4.04
CA VAL A 57 3.68 2.31 3.73
C VAL A 57 4.00 1.32 4.85
N TYR A 58 4.87 1.66 5.77
CA TYR A 58 5.23 0.85 6.95
C TYR A 58 4.61 1.35 8.26
N THR A 59 3.92 2.48 8.23
CA THR A 59 3.33 3.12 9.40
C THR A 59 1.87 2.73 9.53
N ARG A 60 1.41 2.37 10.74
CA ARG A 60 0.03 2.04 11.05
C ARG A 60 -0.82 3.31 11.18
N GLU A 61 -2.10 3.24 10.76
CA GLU A 61 -3.06 4.33 10.96
C GLU A 61 -3.10 4.81 12.41
N LYS A 62 -3.13 3.88 13.36
CA LYS A 62 -3.14 4.19 14.80
C LYS A 62 -1.92 5.00 15.27
N GLN A 63 -0.75 4.75 14.71
CA GLN A 63 0.47 5.50 15.04
C GLN A 63 0.39 6.95 14.51
N LEU A 64 -0.10 7.13 13.27
CA LEU A 64 -0.31 8.45 12.70
C LEU A 64 -1.35 9.24 13.46
N ARG A 65 -2.45 8.61 13.87
CA ARG A 65 -3.49 9.23 14.69
C ARG A 65 -2.93 9.70 16.05
N THR A 66 -2.25 8.83 16.78
CA THR A 66 -1.61 9.18 18.06
C THR A 66 -0.63 10.33 17.90
N PHE A 67 0.17 10.32 16.83
CA PHE A 67 1.10 11.41 16.54
C PHE A 67 0.36 12.74 16.28
N ALA A 68 -0.68 12.73 15.46
CA ALA A 68 -1.47 13.92 15.14
C ALA A 68 -2.14 14.51 16.40
N GLU A 69 -2.72 13.67 17.25
CA GLU A 69 -3.33 14.07 18.51
C GLU A 69 -2.30 14.65 19.48
N THR A 70 -1.16 13.95 19.68
CA THR A 70 -0.09 14.40 20.57
C THR A 70 0.50 15.75 20.13
N LYS A 71 0.65 15.94 18.83
CA LYS A 71 1.19 17.18 18.24
C LYS A 71 0.11 18.24 17.98
N LYS A 72 -1.14 17.96 18.30
CA LYS A 72 -2.29 18.86 18.07
C LYS A 72 -2.34 19.37 16.63
N LEU A 73 -2.09 18.46 15.68
CA LEU A 73 -2.13 18.84 14.27
C LEU A 73 -3.58 19.19 13.86
N PRO A 74 -3.77 20.16 12.96
CA PRO A 74 -5.10 20.52 12.46
C PRO A 74 -5.63 19.37 11.58
N VAL A 75 -6.40 18.47 12.19
CA VAL A 75 -7.07 17.39 11.48
C VAL A 75 -8.45 17.89 11.05
N ILE A 76 -8.73 17.87 9.74
CA ILE A 76 -10.05 18.18 9.22
C ILE A 76 -10.96 16.98 9.53
N ALA A 77 -12.11 17.22 10.16
CA ALA A 77 -13.12 16.19 10.39
C ALA A 77 -13.52 15.57 9.04
N GLU A 78 -13.68 14.24 9.03
CA GLU A 78 -14.05 13.49 7.83
C GLU A 78 -15.44 13.93 7.34
N ASN A 79 -15.51 14.89 6.43
CA ASN A 79 -16.71 15.33 5.73
C ASN A 79 -16.72 14.81 4.28
N CYS A 80 -16.09 13.68 4.02
CA CYS A 80 -16.12 13.07 2.69
C CYS A 80 -17.49 12.43 2.44
N PRO A 81 -18.34 12.95 1.50
CA PRO A 81 -19.63 12.35 1.18
C PRO A 81 -19.52 10.87 0.81
N ALA A 82 -18.40 10.47 0.21
CA ALA A 82 -18.10 9.09 -0.12
C ALA A 82 -17.87 8.18 1.09
N CYS A 83 -17.66 8.73 2.30
CA CYS A 83 -17.51 7.95 3.53
C CYS A 83 -18.87 7.63 4.18
N PHE A 84 -19.93 8.35 3.82
CA PHE A 84 -21.28 8.19 4.37
C PHE A 84 -22.20 7.28 3.54
N GLU A 85 -21.81 6.93 2.32
CA GLU A 85 -22.55 5.96 1.52
C GLU A 85 -22.29 4.55 2.04
N SER A 86 -23.31 3.67 1.95
CA SER A 86 -23.38 2.25 2.43
C SER A 86 -22.03 1.52 2.51
N PRO A 87 -21.86 0.55 3.43
CA PRO A 87 -20.59 -0.07 3.73
C PRO A 87 -19.93 -0.60 2.45
N LYS A 88 -19.02 0.20 1.92
CA LYS A 88 -18.22 -0.17 0.76
C LYS A 88 -17.37 -1.37 1.15
N GLU A 89 -17.03 -2.20 0.21
CA GLU A 89 -16.24 -3.41 0.40
C GLU A 89 -14.95 -3.16 1.21
N ARG A 90 -14.35 -2.01 1.03
CA ARG A 90 -13.22 -1.56 1.83
C ARG A 90 -13.52 -1.49 3.33
N HIS A 91 -14.70 -1.03 3.71
CA HIS A 91 -15.13 -0.97 5.11
C HIS A 91 -15.27 -2.38 5.71
N ARG A 92 -15.82 -3.33 4.94
CA ARG A 92 -15.90 -4.73 5.37
C ARG A 92 -14.54 -5.35 5.60
N VAL A 93 -13.60 -5.14 4.67
CA VAL A 93 -12.22 -5.61 4.80
C VAL A 93 -11.54 -4.97 6.02
N LYS A 94 -11.75 -3.68 6.26
CA LYS A 94 -11.24 -3.00 7.47
C LYS A 94 -11.79 -3.65 8.75
N GLN A 95 -13.08 -4.00 8.80
CA GLN A 95 -13.67 -4.72 9.94
C GLN A 95 -13.07 -6.11 10.12
N VAL A 96 -12.89 -6.87 9.05
CA VAL A 96 -12.25 -8.19 9.09
C VAL A 96 -10.83 -8.09 9.64
N LEU A 97 -10.04 -7.13 9.15
CA LEU A 97 -8.68 -6.89 9.65
C LEU A 97 -8.67 -6.52 11.13
N ALA A 98 -9.59 -5.67 11.58
CA ALA A 98 -9.69 -5.29 12.98
C ALA A 98 -10.03 -6.48 13.89
N GLN A 99 -10.96 -7.34 13.47
CA GLN A 99 -11.29 -8.57 14.20
C GLN A 99 -10.11 -9.55 14.25
N GLN A 100 -9.42 -9.72 13.14
CA GLN A 100 -8.27 -10.62 13.06
C GLN A 100 -7.08 -10.09 13.89
N GLU A 101 -6.86 -8.79 13.96
CA GLU A 101 -5.78 -8.20 14.77
C GLU A 101 -5.98 -8.48 16.27
N LEU A 102 -7.23 -8.60 16.76
CA LEU A 102 -7.52 -8.96 18.14
C LEU A 102 -7.07 -10.40 18.46
N LEU A 103 -7.21 -11.32 17.49
CA LEU A 103 -6.83 -12.73 17.64
C LEU A 103 -5.33 -12.94 17.38
N PHE A 104 -4.77 -12.18 16.46
CA PHE A 104 -3.40 -12.31 15.99
C PHE A 104 -2.67 -10.96 16.05
N PRO A 105 -2.07 -10.59 17.21
CA PRO A 105 -1.41 -9.29 17.38
C PRO A 105 -0.30 -8.99 16.37
N ARG A 106 0.27 -10.02 15.75
CA ARG A 106 1.31 -9.90 14.71
C ARG A 106 0.74 -9.85 13.27
N LEU A 107 -0.59 -9.76 13.10
CA LEU A 107 -1.25 -9.76 11.79
C LEU A 107 -0.60 -8.80 10.80
N TYR A 108 -0.45 -7.54 11.18
CA TYR A 108 0.10 -6.52 10.27
C TYR A 108 1.59 -6.70 9.98
N TRP A 109 2.33 -7.34 10.86
CA TRP A 109 3.70 -7.75 10.57
C TRP A 109 3.72 -8.82 9.45
N SER A 110 2.86 -9.82 9.55
CA SER A 110 2.73 -10.88 8.54
C SER A 110 2.23 -10.32 7.20
N LEU A 111 1.20 -9.45 7.22
CA LEU A 111 0.69 -8.80 6.02
C LEU A 111 1.76 -7.92 5.35
N LYS A 112 2.54 -7.15 6.13
CA LYS A 112 3.65 -6.37 5.61
C LYS A 112 4.65 -7.25 4.87
N SER A 113 5.03 -8.39 5.45
CA SER A 113 5.94 -9.36 4.82
C SER A 113 5.36 -9.93 3.53
N ALA A 114 4.08 -10.33 3.54
CA ALA A 114 3.41 -10.89 2.37
C ALA A 114 3.26 -9.88 1.22
N MET A 115 3.01 -8.61 1.55
CA MET A 115 2.83 -7.54 0.55
C MET A 115 4.16 -6.99 0.01
N HIS A 116 5.27 -7.19 0.73
CA HIS A 116 6.54 -6.55 0.41
C HIS A 116 6.99 -6.72 -1.05
N PRO A 117 6.88 -7.91 -1.68
CA PRO A 117 7.22 -8.10 -3.09
C PRO A 117 6.37 -7.24 -4.04
N ALA A 118 5.08 -7.06 -3.72
CA ALA A 118 4.13 -6.29 -4.53
C ALA A 118 4.22 -4.77 -4.34
N MET A 119 4.91 -4.31 -3.29
CA MET A 119 5.00 -2.88 -2.94
C MET A 119 6.02 -2.10 -3.76
N ASN A 120 6.86 -2.77 -4.53
CA ASN A 120 7.96 -2.15 -5.29
C ASN A 120 8.81 -1.21 -4.41
N VAL A 121 9.22 -1.70 -3.25
CA VAL A 121 10.16 -1.00 -2.37
C VAL A 121 11.54 -1.25 -2.93
N ASN A 122 12.28 -0.19 -3.27
CA ASN A 122 13.68 -0.34 -3.62
C ASN A 122 14.42 -0.87 -2.39
N ARG A 123 14.92 -2.09 -2.48
CA ARG A 123 15.77 -2.66 -1.44
C ARG A 123 17.05 -1.83 -1.36
N THR A 124 17.15 -1.00 -0.34
CA THR A 124 18.45 -0.43 0.04
C THR A 124 19.33 -1.58 0.49
N GLY A 125 20.62 -1.56 0.16
CA GLY A 125 21.57 -2.68 0.29
C GLY A 125 21.53 -3.48 1.61
N ILE A 126 21.09 -2.88 2.70
CA ILE A 126 20.96 -3.51 4.03
C ILE A 126 19.89 -4.62 4.06
N GLU A 127 18.77 -4.47 3.33
CA GLU A 127 17.73 -5.52 3.29
C GLU A 127 18.11 -6.69 2.37
N SER A 128 18.96 -6.47 1.37
CA SER A 128 19.48 -7.53 0.50
C SER A 128 20.44 -8.47 1.22
N GLU A 129 21.13 -8.00 2.25
CA GLU A 129 22.02 -8.81 3.09
C GLU A 129 21.24 -9.65 4.13
N LEU A 130 20.17 -9.09 4.71
CA LEU A 130 19.37 -9.76 5.76
C LEU A 130 18.43 -10.86 5.23
N PHE A 131 17.95 -10.75 4.00
CA PHE A 131 16.97 -11.67 3.42
C PHE A 131 17.49 -12.54 2.28
N GLY A 132 18.79 -12.48 1.97
CA GLY A 132 19.46 -13.28 0.93
C GLY A 132 18.86 -13.08 -0.47
N LYS A 133 19.64 -13.34 -1.50
CA LYS A 133 19.22 -13.31 -2.92
C LYS A 133 18.27 -14.45 -3.34
N SER A 134 17.73 -15.21 -2.40
CA SER A 134 16.74 -16.23 -2.74
C SER A 134 15.39 -15.53 -2.97
N SER A 135 15.14 -15.24 -4.22
CA SER A 135 13.90 -14.65 -4.68
C SER A 135 12.71 -15.45 -4.21
N ILE A 136 11.91 -14.90 -3.30
CA ILE A 136 10.56 -15.40 -3.01
C ILE A 136 9.77 -15.56 -4.33
N ASN A 137 10.06 -14.75 -5.34
CA ASN A 137 9.50 -14.85 -6.69
C ASN A 137 9.83 -16.21 -7.35
N THR A 138 11.05 -16.72 -7.21
CA THR A 138 11.44 -18.04 -7.73
C THR A 138 10.75 -19.17 -6.97
N LEU A 139 10.55 -19.01 -5.65
CA LEU A 139 9.86 -20.01 -4.81
C LEU A 139 8.34 -20.05 -5.05
N LEU A 140 7.73 -18.93 -5.42
CA LEU A 140 6.29 -18.82 -5.70
C LEU A 140 5.95 -18.92 -7.19
N GLY A 141 6.94 -19.09 -8.08
CA GLY A 141 6.72 -19.21 -9.52
C GLY A 141 6.13 -17.95 -10.19
N ILE A 142 6.27 -16.79 -9.55
CA ILE A 142 5.66 -15.53 -10.00
C ILE A 142 6.39 -14.95 -11.23
N ASP A 143 7.66 -15.31 -11.41
CA ASP A 143 8.48 -14.83 -12.55
C ASP A 143 8.01 -15.36 -13.92
N LYS A 144 7.04 -16.29 -13.95
CA LYS A 144 6.49 -16.87 -15.17
C LYS A 144 5.12 -16.31 -15.58
N LEU A 145 4.52 -15.42 -14.78
CA LEU A 145 3.16 -14.91 -15.03
C LEU A 145 3.10 -13.57 -15.73
N ASP A 146 4.23 -12.88 -15.92
CA ASP A 146 4.26 -11.55 -16.55
C ASP A 146 4.67 -11.57 -18.02
N SER A 147 4.93 -12.74 -18.63
CA SER A 147 5.37 -12.85 -20.02
C SER A 147 4.24 -13.10 -21.04
N ASP A 148 3.00 -13.34 -20.58
CA ASP A 148 1.92 -13.78 -21.49
C ASP A 148 0.78 -12.75 -21.67
N GLU A 149 0.91 -11.49 -21.26
CA GLU A 149 -0.15 -10.48 -21.38
C GLU A 149 0.14 -9.36 -22.43
N ASP A 150 1.13 -9.52 -23.32
CA ASP A 150 1.37 -8.54 -24.39
C ASP A 150 0.86 -8.98 -25.79
N GLU A 151 0.08 -10.09 -25.88
CA GLU A 151 -0.63 -10.48 -27.12
C GLU A 151 -2.11 -10.79 -26.86
N LEU A 152 -2.95 -9.74 -26.80
CA LEU A 152 -4.38 -9.76 -27.24
C LEU A 152 -4.93 -8.33 -27.23
#